data_ad8988d3844ad80e15b076959ffafb89
#
_entry.id   ad8988d3844ad80e15b076959ffafb89
#
_cell.length_a   1.000
_cell.length_b   1.000
_cell.length_c   1.000
_cell.angle_alpha   90.00
_cell.angle_beta   90.00
_cell.angle_gamma   90.00
#
_symmetry.space_group_name_H-M   'P 1'
#
loop_
_entity.id
_entity.type
_entity.pdbx_description
1 polymer ?
#
loop_
_entity_poly.entity_id
_entity_poly.type
_entity_poly.pdbx_seq_one_letter_code
_entity_poly.pdbx_strand_id
1 'polypeptide(L)'
;MEAMVLRAPHTPLVMEQRPDPLPGPGEVVVKVLACGVCRTDLHVVDGELPQTRLPIVPGHEIVGRVAALGAGAAHLALGQRVGIGWLGHACGTCPYCADNAENLCDDPAFTGCTRDGGFASHTVADADFVYPLGEAGDDAALAPLLCAGLIGWRTLKMAGEGKRLGLYGFGAAAHIIAQVARHQGREIYAFTRPGDTAAQDFARQMGAVHAGPSDAPPPVPLDAALIFAPAGELVPQALRAVRKGGRVVCGGIHMSDIPAFPYRWLWEERKILSVANLTRQDAHEFLALAPEAGVTTHVTRYRLADANIALDDLRAGRLSGAAVLVP
;
A
#
# COMPACT_ATOMS: atom_id res chain seq x y z
N MET A 1 4.43 0.59 26.90
CA MET A 1 3.55 0.73 25.72
C MET A 1 2.66 -0.47 25.56
N GLU A 2 1.47 -0.31 24.96
CA GLU A 2 0.59 -1.41 24.54
C GLU A 2 0.94 -1.85 23.12
N ALA A 3 0.89 -3.18 22.86
CA ALA A 3 1.16 -3.72 21.53
C ALA A 3 0.39 -5.01 21.27
N MET A 4 -0.12 -5.18 20.04
CA MET A 4 -0.70 -6.43 19.55
C MET A 4 0.41 -7.25 18.91
N VAL A 5 0.70 -8.43 19.47
CA VAL A 5 1.88 -9.23 19.14
C VAL A 5 1.48 -10.52 18.46
N LEU A 6 2.06 -10.81 17.31
CA LEU A 6 2.03 -12.12 16.66
C LEU A 6 3.17 -12.98 17.21
N ARG A 7 2.84 -14.10 17.89
CA ARG A 7 3.83 -15.01 18.46
C ARG A 7 4.18 -16.20 17.57
N ALA A 8 3.21 -16.65 16.78
CA ALA A 8 3.38 -17.73 15.81
C ALA A 8 2.41 -17.51 14.61
N PRO A 9 2.76 -18.02 13.42
CA PRO A 9 1.85 -17.95 12.28
C PRO A 9 0.51 -18.64 12.59
N HIS A 10 -0.55 -18.17 11.95
CA HIS A 10 -1.92 -18.69 12.09
C HIS A 10 -2.47 -18.63 13.52
N THR A 11 -1.90 -17.77 14.40
CA THR A 11 -2.44 -17.53 15.74
C THR A 11 -3.00 -16.12 15.86
N PRO A 12 -3.98 -15.89 16.73
CA PRO A 12 -4.44 -14.53 17.01
C PRO A 12 -3.31 -13.67 17.60
N LEU A 13 -3.36 -12.37 17.31
CA LEU A 13 -2.53 -11.39 17.98
C LEU A 13 -2.89 -11.32 19.47
N VAL A 14 -1.89 -11.15 20.32
CA VAL A 14 -2.04 -11.04 21.78
C VAL A 14 -1.68 -9.63 22.22
N MET A 15 -2.55 -9.00 23.01
CA MET A 15 -2.25 -7.71 23.63
C MET A 15 -1.18 -7.90 24.71
N GLU A 16 -0.11 -7.14 24.64
CA GLU A 16 0.99 -7.13 25.60
C GLU A 16 1.28 -5.71 26.10
N GLN A 17 1.62 -5.63 27.40
CA GLN A 17 2.29 -4.45 27.96
C GLN A 17 3.79 -4.65 27.83
N ARG A 18 4.46 -3.70 27.16
CA ARG A 18 5.93 -3.68 26.96
C ARG A 18 6.53 -2.40 27.51
N PRO A 19 7.82 -2.39 27.84
CA PRO A 19 8.54 -1.15 28.14
C PRO A 19 8.38 -0.14 26.98
N ASP A 20 8.36 1.14 27.30
CA ASP A 20 8.39 2.16 26.26
C ASP A 20 9.72 2.08 25.50
N PRO A 21 9.69 2.13 24.16
CA PRO A 21 10.90 1.97 23.37
C PRO A 21 11.78 3.23 23.46
N LEU A 22 13.08 3.04 23.28
CA LEU A 22 14.06 4.11 23.15
C LEU A 22 14.67 4.09 21.75
N PRO A 23 14.92 5.26 21.12
CA PRO A 23 15.52 5.31 19.80
C PRO A 23 17.02 5.05 19.86
N GLY A 24 17.54 4.22 18.97
CA GLY A 24 18.96 4.10 18.67
C GLY A 24 19.47 5.26 17.80
N PRO A 25 20.78 5.28 17.46
CA PRO A 25 21.33 6.22 16.49
C PRO A 25 20.62 6.07 15.12
N GLY A 26 20.22 7.20 14.51
CA GLY A 26 19.47 7.22 13.26
C GLY A 26 18.00 6.84 13.39
N GLU A 27 17.49 6.58 14.60
CA GLU A 27 16.11 6.18 14.82
C GLU A 27 15.29 7.25 15.54
N VAL A 28 13.98 7.10 15.45
CA VAL A 28 13.00 7.90 16.21
C VAL A 28 11.97 6.99 16.87
N VAL A 29 11.44 7.42 18.01
CA VAL A 29 10.22 6.86 18.58
C VAL A 29 9.05 7.67 18.08
N VAL A 30 8.03 6.98 17.56
CA VAL A 30 6.77 7.60 17.13
C VAL A 30 5.64 7.10 18.03
N LYS A 31 4.90 8.03 18.64
CA LYS A 31 3.62 7.76 19.28
C LYS A 31 2.59 7.56 18.18
N VAL A 32 2.04 6.36 18.08
CA VAL A 32 1.06 6.00 17.06
C VAL A 32 -0.29 6.67 17.37
N LEU A 33 -0.88 7.28 16.36
CA LEU A 33 -2.23 7.89 16.40
C LEU A 33 -3.22 7.04 15.60
N ALA A 34 -2.73 6.43 14.51
CA ALA A 34 -3.52 5.53 13.68
C ALA A 34 -2.59 4.55 12.94
N CYS A 35 -3.04 3.33 12.72
CA CYS A 35 -2.35 2.36 11.87
C CYS A 35 -3.35 1.59 11.01
N GLY A 36 -3.20 1.67 9.69
CA GLY A 36 -4.04 0.90 8.77
C GLY A 36 -3.78 -0.59 8.85
N VAL A 37 -4.79 -1.36 8.47
CA VAL A 37 -4.77 -2.82 8.39
C VAL A 37 -4.96 -3.22 6.93
N CYS A 38 -3.97 -3.85 6.34
CA CYS A 38 -4.02 -4.23 4.94
C CYS A 38 -3.79 -5.75 4.71
N ARG A 39 -3.84 -6.17 3.46
CA ARG A 39 -3.61 -7.58 3.11
C ARG A 39 -2.23 -8.09 3.51
N THR A 40 -1.23 -7.24 3.52
CA THR A 40 0.11 -7.63 3.93
C THR A 40 0.16 -8.07 5.39
N ASP A 41 -0.66 -7.46 6.26
CA ASP A 41 -0.76 -7.89 7.66
C ASP A 41 -1.39 -9.29 7.76
N LEU A 42 -2.35 -9.64 6.87
CA LEU A 42 -2.85 -11.02 6.76
C LEU A 42 -1.75 -11.98 6.32
N HIS A 43 -0.94 -11.61 5.31
CA HIS A 43 0.20 -12.43 4.87
C HIS A 43 1.24 -12.65 5.98
N VAL A 44 1.46 -11.64 6.84
CA VAL A 44 2.31 -11.77 8.05
C VAL A 44 1.70 -12.76 9.03
N VAL A 45 0.41 -12.59 9.36
CA VAL A 45 -0.30 -13.47 10.33
C VAL A 45 -0.41 -14.90 9.81
N ASP A 46 -0.64 -15.07 8.52
CA ASP A 46 -0.80 -16.39 7.89
C ASP A 46 0.56 -17.04 7.54
N GLY A 47 1.70 -16.39 7.89
CA GLY A 47 3.04 -16.98 7.70
C GLY A 47 3.48 -17.10 6.24
N GLU A 48 2.86 -16.35 5.34
CA GLU A 48 3.14 -16.38 3.91
C GLU A 48 4.39 -15.56 3.51
N LEU A 49 4.94 -14.79 4.47
CA LEU A 49 6.18 -14.01 4.30
C LEU A 49 7.32 -14.68 5.08
N PRO A 50 8.18 -15.47 4.42
CA PRO A 50 9.19 -16.28 5.10
C PRO A 50 10.25 -15.46 5.84
N GLN A 51 10.43 -14.18 5.49
CA GLN A 51 11.32 -13.25 6.17
C GLN A 51 10.78 -12.72 7.50
N THR A 52 9.51 -12.98 7.84
CA THR A 52 8.88 -12.46 9.08
C THR A 52 9.65 -12.92 10.32
N ARG A 53 10.04 -11.97 11.17
CA ARG A 53 10.71 -12.21 12.44
C ARG A 53 9.68 -12.32 13.56
N LEU A 54 9.59 -13.48 14.18
CA LEU A 54 8.66 -13.72 15.29
C LEU A 54 9.41 -13.75 16.63
N PRO A 55 8.82 -13.24 17.74
CA PRO A 55 7.53 -12.54 17.79
C PRO A 55 7.61 -11.14 17.16
N ILE A 56 6.51 -10.64 16.56
CA ILE A 56 6.46 -9.35 15.86
C ILE A 56 5.20 -8.56 16.22
N VAL A 57 5.28 -7.24 16.23
CA VAL A 57 4.14 -6.33 16.20
C VAL A 57 3.86 -5.99 14.73
N PRO A 58 2.72 -6.40 14.14
CA PRO A 58 2.37 -6.05 12.75
C PRO A 58 2.04 -4.56 12.57
N GLY A 59 1.64 -4.19 11.34
CA GLY A 59 1.16 -2.84 11.01
C GLY A 59 2.24 -1.96 10.41
N HIS A 60 1.97 -1.44 9.21
CA HIS A 60 2.94 -0.65 8.42
C HIS A 60 2.31 0.56 7.72
N GLU A 61 1.09 0.92 8.06
CA GLU A 61 0.40 2.12 7.59
C GLU A 61 0.27 3.10 8.76
N ILE A 62 1.39 3.60 9.28
CA ILE A 62 1.44 4.28 10.58
C ILE A 62 1.39 5.79 10.41
N VAL A 63 0.42 6.43 11.05
CA VAL A 63 0.40 7.87 11.31
C VAL A 63 0.65 8.11 12.80
N GLY A 64 1.57 9.01 13.12
CA GLY A 64 1.90 9.28 14.50
C GLY A 64 2.63 10.61 14.70
N ARG A 65 3.12 10.82 15.92
CA ARG A 65 3.94 11.98 16.26
C ARG A 65 5.29 11.55 16.84
N VAL A 66 6.33 12.23 16.43
CA VAL A 66 7.69 11.99 16.95
C VAL A 66 7.71 12.25 18.45
N ALA A 67 7.98 11.20 19.23
CA ALA A 67 8.01 11.25 20.70
C ALA A 67 9.45 11.34 21.26
N ALA A 68 10.43 10.77 20.54
CA ALA A 68 11.84 10.88 20.90
C ALA A 68 12.72 10.78 19.63
N LEU A 69 13.89 11.40 19.68
CA LEU A 69 14.87 11.44 18.60
C LEU A 69 16.17 10.78 19.06
N GLY A 70 16.68 9.84 18.28
CA GLY A 70 18.04 9.32 18.41
C GLY A 70 19.08 10.25 17.81
N ALA A 71 20.34 10.00 18.11
CA ALA A 71 21.45 10.75 17.50
C ALA A 71 21.41 10.60 15.97
N GLY A 72 21.54 11.70 15.23
CA GLY A 72 21.50 11.72 13.76
C GLY A 72 20.12 11.94 13.14
N ALA A 73 19.03 11.94 13.91
CA ALA A 73 17.66 12.15 13.42
C ALA A 73 17.21 13.62 13.42
N ALA A 74 18.14 14.58 13.36
CA ALA A 74 17.88 16.01 13.53
C ALA A 74 17.06 16.68 12.40
N HIS A 75 16.78 15.98 11.31
CA HIS A 75 15.90 16.46 10.25
C HIS A 75 14.40 16.34 10.61
N LEU A 76 14.08 15.64 11.71
CA LEU A 76 12.73 15.57 12.29
C LEU A 76 12.67 16.38 13.60
N ALA A 77 11.47 16.76 14.01
CA ALA A 77 11.23 17.52 15.24
C ALA A 77 10.31 16.77 16.20
N LEU A 78 10.52 16.96 17.51
CA LEU A 78 9.61 16.43 18.54
C LEU A 78 8.20 16.99 18.33
N GLY A 79 7.19 16.12 18.44
CA GLY A 79 5.79 16.44 18.18
C GLY A 79 5.41 16.52 16.71
N GLN A 80 6.37 16.48 15.78
CA GLN A 80 6.09 16.50 14.34
C GLN A 80 5.20 15.30 13.94
N ARG A 81 4.16 15.59 13.16
CA ARG A 81 3.28 14.55 12.60
C ARG A 81 3.95 13.86 11.42
N VAL A 82 3.99 12.56 11.46
CA VAL A 82 4.74 11.74 10.51
C VAL A 82 3.98 10.50 10.10
N GLY A 83 4.37 9.94 8.94
CA GLY A 83 3.94 8.66 8.43
C GLY A 83 5.09 7.68 8.29
N ILE A 84 4.81 6.39 8.46
CA ILE A 84 5.75 5.29 8.24
C ILE A 84 5.07 4.24 7.37
N GLY A 85 5.76 3.82 6.29
CA GLY A 85 5.28 2.80 5.36
C GLY A 85 5.97 1.45 5.55
N TRP A 86 5.76 0.55 4.56
CA TRP A 86 6.29 -0.80 4.57
C TRP A 86 7.82 -0.87 4.56
N LEU A 87 8.49 -0.12 3.67
CA LEU A 87 9.96 -0.09 3.63
C LEU A 87 10.46 0.73 4.83
N GLY A 88 10.98 0.03 5.83
CA GLY A 88 11.44 0.62 7.09
C GLY A 88 12.96 0.82 7.18
N HIS A 89 13.74 0.29 6.22
CA HIS A 89 15.18 0.51 6.09
C HIS A 89 15.69 -0.03 4.76
N ALA A 90 16.78 0.56 4.25
CA ALA A 90 17.57 0.04 3.14
C ALA A 90 19.06 0.31 3.41
N CYS A 91 19.94 -0.58 2.97
CA CYS A 91 21.37 -0.54 3.34
C CYS A 91 22.16 0.68 2.81
N GLY A 92 21.63 1.39 1.81
CA GLY A 92 22.25 2.58 1.21
C GLY A 92 23.48 2.33 0.32
N THR A 93 23.99 1.10 0.25
CA THR A 93 25.29 0.78 -0.38
C THR A 93 25.23 -0.25 -1.50
N CYS A 94 24.17 -1.07 -1.58
CA CYS A 94 24.03 -2.05 -2.66
C CYS A 94 23.73 -1.36 -4.01
N PRO A 95 23.90 -2.05 -5.15
CA PRO A 95 23.66 -1.46 -6.47
C PRO A 95 22.27 -0.83 -6.62
N TYR A 96 21.25 -1.44 -6.06
CA TYR A 96 19.88 -0.91 -6.11
C TYR A 96 19.74 0.40 -5.34
N CYS A 97 20.33 0.50 -4.15
CA CYS A 97 20.33 1.74 -3.38
C CYS A 97 21.12 2.85 -4.09
N ALA A 98 22.24 2.52 -4.73
CA ALA A 98 23.03 3.47 -5.51
C ALA A 98 22.26 4.04 -6.71
N ASP A 99 21.33 3.25 -7.29
CA ASP A 99 20.49 3.63 -8.42
C ASP A 99 19.12 4.22 -7.99
N ASN A 100 18.94 4.59 -6.71
CA ASN A 100 17.67 5.07 -6.16
C ASN A 100 16.49 4.10 -6.35
N ALA A 101 16.79 2.81 -6.35
CA ALA A 101 15.85 1.71 -6.39
C ALA A 101 15.88 0.91 -5.07
N GLU A 102 15.94 1.61 -3.93
CA GLU A 102 16.07 1.03 -2.60
C GLU A 102 14.92 0.10 -2.21
N ASN A 103 13.80 0.17 -2.91
CA ASN A 103 12.72 -0.81 -2.81
C ASN A 103 13.14 -2.23 -3.22
N LEU A 104 14.26 -2.36 -3.94
CA LEU A 104 14.89 -3.62 -4.37
C LEU A 104 16.21 -3.90 -3.59
N CYS A 105 16.43 -3.22 -2.47
CA CYS A 105 17.64 -3.37 -1.66
C CYS A 105 17.92 -4.85 -1.32
N ASP A 106 19.21 -5.24 -1.32
CA ASP A 106 19.62 -6.61 -0.98
C ASP A 106 19.49 -6.91 0.53
N ASP A 107 19.51 -5.88 1.39
CA ASP A 107 19.37 -5.99 2.85
C ASP A 107 18.34 -4.96 3.37
N PRO A 108 17.04 -5.16 3.08
CA PRO A 108 15.98 -4.27 3.51
C PRO A 108 15.45 -4.66 4.88
N ALA A 109 14.83 -3.72 5.60
CA ALA A 109 13.94 -4.06 6.70
C ALA A 109 12.52 -3.54 6.43
N PHE A 110 11.53 -4.34 6.86
CA PHE A 110 10.12 -4.08 6.61
C PHE A 110 9.36 -3.87 7.92
N THR A 111 8.67 -2.75 8.01
CA THR A 111 7.84 -2.37 9.17
C THR A 111 6.70 -3.37 9.35
N GLY A 112 6.52 -3.88 10.56
CA GLY A 112 5.49 -4.88 10.87
C GLY A 112 5.78 -6.30 10.39
N CYS A 113 7.04 -6.56 9.92
CA CYS A 113 7.43 -7.86 9.38
C CYS A 113 8.84 -8.28 9.87
N THR A 114 9.88 -7.51 9.56
CA THR A 114 11.25 -7.78 10.03
C THR A 114 11.68 -6.87 11.18
N ARG A 115 10.90 -5.82 11.45
CA ARG A 115 10.97 -4.95 12.62
C ARG A 115 9.55 -4.64 13.10
N ASP A 116 9.38 -4.35 14.40
CA ASP A 116 8.08 -4.06 14.98
C ASP A 116 7.39 -2.89 14.28
N GLY A 117 6.07 -3.00 14.11
CA GLY A 117 5.22 -2.05 13.40
C GLY A 117 4.32 -1.23 14.32
N GLY A 118 3.18 -0.80 13.76
CA GLY A 118 2.28 0.18 14.35
C GLY A 118 1.03 -0.38 15.01
N PHE A 119 0.84 -1.69 15.12
CA PHE A 119 -0.23 -2.23 15.96
C PHE A 119 0.14 -2.10 17.44
N ALA A 120 0.50 -0.90 17.83
CA ALA A 120 0.97 -0.53 19.16
C ALA A 120 0.73 0.95 19.44
N SER A 121 0.86 1.36 20.71
CA SER A 121 0.80 2.78 21.09
C SER A 121 2.08 3.57 20.69
N HIS A 122 3.22 2.89 20.52
CA HIS A 122 4.49 3.46 20.09
C HIS A 122 5.24 2.48 19.19
N THR A 123 6.07 3.03 18.29
CA THR A 123 6.97 2.25 17.43
C THR A 123 8.31 2.97 17.28
N VAL A 124 9.37 2.19 16.95
CA VAL A 124 10.69 2.73 16.57
C VAL A 124 10.82 2.66 15.06
N ALA A 125 11.30 3.71 14.43
CA ALA A 125 11.52 3.76 13.00
C ALA A 125 12.90 4.36 12.68
N ASP A 126 13.48 3.93 11.56
CA ASP A 126 14.61 4.60 10.93
C ASP A 126 14.15 5.98 10.44
N ALA A 127 14.82 7.04 10.88
CA ALA A 127 14.42 8.42 10.62
C ALA A 127 14.38 8.76 9.12
N ASP A 128 15.21 8.12 8.30
CA ASP A 128 15.23 8.30 6.84
C ASP A 128 14.02 7.69 6.13
N PHE A 129 13.25 6.85 6.82
CA PHE A 129 12.01 6.22 6.32
C PHE A 129 10.76 6.72 7.04
N VAL A 130 10.86 7.89 7.67
CA VAL A 130 9.77 8.60 8.33
C VAL A 130 9.42 9.86 7.55
N TYR A 131 8.17 9.98 7.14
CA TYR A 131 7.71 11.01 6.19
C TYR A 131 6.85 12.07 6.90
N PRO A 132 7.22 13.38 6.85
CA PRO A 132 6.36 14.45 7.34
C PRO A 132 5.01 14.50 6.63
N LEU A 133 3.91 14.59 7.40
CA LEU A 133 2.54 14.60 6.87
C LEU A 133 1.84 15.97 6.97
N GLY A 134 2.49 16.97 7.57
CA GLY A 134 1.81 18.22 7.89
C GLY A 134 0.71 18.03 8.95
N GLU A 135 -0.08 19.08 9.21
CA GLU A 135 -1.10 19.06 10.26
C GLU A 135 -2.54 18.92 9.72
N ALA A 136 -2.73 18.96 8.41
CA ALA A 136 -4.06 18.84 7.80
C ALA A 136 -4.56 17.39 7.75
N GLY A 137 -5.87 17.23 7.79
CA GLY A 137 -6.54 15.94 7.65
C GLY A 137 -6.60 15.12 8.95
N ASP A 138 -7.40 14.07 8.90
CA ASP A 138 -7.64 13.12 9.98
C ASP A 138 -6.59 11.99 9.96
N ASP A 139 -6.06 11.62 11.12
CA ASP A 139 -4.97 10.63 11.23
C ASP A 139 -5.37 9.26 10.66
N ALA A 140 -6.59 8.80 10.93
CA ALA A 140 -7.06 7.53 10.42
C ALA A 140 -7.28 7.57 8.89
N ALA A 141 -7.71 8.71 8.36
CA ALA A 141 -7.87 8.87 6.91
C ALA A 141 -6.54 8.91 6.17
N LEU A 142 -5.45 9.33 6.82
CA LEU A 142 -4.12 9.36 6.21
C LEU A 142 -3.41 7.99 6.23
N ALA A 143 -3.74 7.11 7.17
CA ALA A 143 -3.05 5.82 7.31
C ALA A 143 -3.03 4.98 6.01
N PRO A 144 -4.14 4.79 5.27
CA PRO A 144 -4.12 4.01 4.03
C PRO A 144 -3.24 4.60 2.93
N LEU A 145 -2.91 5.90 3.00
CA LEU A 145 -2.03 6.54 2.03
C LEU A 145 -0.61 5.96 2.10
N LEU A 146 -0.18 5.45 3.27
CA LEU A 146 1.18 4.98 3.55
C LEU A 146 1.48 3.55 3.03
N CYS A 147 0.48 2.85 2.51
CA CYS A 147 0.68 1.58 1.80
C CYS A 147 -0.11 1.59 0.48
N ALA A 148 -1.44 1.52 0.54
CA ALA A 148 -2.30 1.48 -0.64
C ALA A 148 -2.07 2.70 -1.57
N GLY A 149 -1.88 3.88 -1.00
CA GLY A 149 -1.55 5.09 -1.75
C GLY A 149 -0.18 5.02 -2.41
N LEU A 150 0.85 4.63 -1.66
CA LEU A 150 2.23 4.57 -2.15
C LEU A 150 2.43 3.51 -3.24
N ILE A 151 1.91 2.28 -3.03
CA ILE A 151 1.98 1.23 -4.06
C ILE A 151 1.16 1.61 -5.30
N GLY A 152 0.01 2.24 -5.09
CA GLY A 152 -0.82 2.77 -6.17
C GLY A 152 -0.10 3.83 -6.99
N TRP A 153 0.58 4.78 -6.33
CA TRP A 153 1.36 5.82 -6.98
C TRP A 153 2.50 5.24 -7.82
N ARG A 154 3.32 4.33 -7.26
CA ARG A 154 4.38 3.67 -8.00
C ARG A 154 3.84 2.90 -9.20
N THR A 155 2.71 2.19 -9.05
CA THR A 155 2.04 1.49 -10.14
C THR A 155 1.60 2.46 -11.25
N LEU A 156 1.05 3.61 -10.87
CA LEU A 156 0.63 4.66 -11.82
C LEU A 156 1.82 5.27 -12.56
N LYS A 157 2.93 5.55 -11.88
CA LYS A 157 4.19 6.03 -12.52
C LYS A 157 4.69 5.04 -13.58
N MET A 158 4.69 3.73 -13.25
CA MET A 158 5.14 2.69 -14.19
C MET A 158 4.19 2.50 -15.38
N ALA A 159 2.93 2.89 -15.25
CA ALA A 159 1.97 2.90 -16.36
C ALA A 159 2.30 3.95 -17.45
N GLY A 160 3.11 4.97 -17.10
CA GLY A 160 3.44 6.09 -17.98
C GLY A 160 2.28 7.10 -18.09
N GLU A 161 2.31 7.94 -19.11
CA GLU A 161 1.43 9.12 -19.25
C GLU A 161 0.13 8.86 -20.04
N GLY A 162 -0.23 7.61 -20.27
CA GLY A 162 -1.43 7.25 -21.03
C GLY A 162 -2.71 7.81 -20.40
N LYS A 163 -3.64 8.26 -21.24
CA LYS A 163 -4.88 8.91 -20.83
C LYS A 163 -5.92 7.90 -20.32
N ARG A 164 -6.02 6.72 -20.95
CA ARG A 164 -7.04 5.71 -20.68
C ARG A 164 -6.46 4.60 -19.79
N LEU A 165 -6.82 4.60 -18.53
CA LEU A 165 -6.30 3.66 -17.54
C LEU A 165 -7.35 2.63 -17.15
N GLY A 166 -7.03 1.34 -17.34
CA GLY A 166 -7.79 0.23 -16.77
C GLY A 166 -7.35 -0.03 -15.33
N LEU A 167 -8.28 -0.14 -14.40
CA LEU A 167 -8.02 -0.56 -13.02
C LEU A 167 -8.70 -1.90 -12.78
N TYR A 168 -7.92 -2.97 -12.67
CA TYR A 168 -8.39 -4.34 -12.42
C TYR A 168 -8.35 -4.65 -10.93
N GLY A 169 -9.54 -4.79 -10.32
CA GLY A 169 -9.74 -4.75 -8.88
C GLY A 169 -9.88 -3.32 -8.35
N PHE A 170 -11.03 -3.00 -7.72
CA PHE A 170 -11.33 -1.66 -7.24
C PHE A 170 -11.43 -1.62 -5.70
N GLY A 171 -10.29 -1.91 -5.04
CA GLY A 171 -10.11 -1.85 -3.57
C GLY A 171 -9.35 -0.60 -3.13
N ALA A 172 -8.66 -0.70 -1.97
CA ALA A 172 -7.98 0.42 -1.31
C ALA A 172 -7.00 1.18 -2.24
N ALA A 173 -6.10 0.49 -2.95
CA ALA A 173 -5.14 1.16 -3.84
C ALA A 173 -5.83 1.80 -5.07
N ALA A 174 -6.79 1.08 -5.68
CA ALA A 174 -7.46 1.56 -6.87
C ALA A 174 -8.28 2.83 -6.62
N HIS A 175 -9.05 2.89 -5.51
CA HIS A 175 -9.88 4.08 -5.24
C HIS A 175 -9.03 5.32 -4.93
N ILE A 176 -7.89 5.15 -4.26
CA ILE A 176 -6.95 6.25 -3.99
C ILE A 176 -6.34 6.74 -5.31
N ILE A 177 -5.82 5.81 -6.12
CA ILE A 177 -5.09 6.20 -7.32
C ILE A 177 -6.00 6.67 -8.46
N ALA A 178 -7.26 6.25 -8.48
CA ALA A 178 -8.26 6.77 -9.40
C ALA A 178 -8.45 8.28 -9.23
N GLN A 179 -8.44 8.78 -8.00
CA GLN A 179 -8.56 10.21 -7.71
C GLN A 179 -7.33 10.99 -8.20
N VAL A 180 -6.13 10.46 -7.95
CA VAL A 180 -4.88 11.05 -8.47
C VAL A 180 -4.85 11.06 -9.99
N ALA A 181 -5.19 9.96 -10.64
CA ALA A 181 -5.20 9.85 -12.09
C ALA A 181 -6.23 10.81 -12.73
N ARG A 182 -7.41 10.98 -12.10
CA ARG A 182 -8.39 11.98 -12.53
C ARG A 182 -7.87 13.41 -12.37
N HIS A 183 -7.21 13.73 -11.26
CA HIS A 183 -6.56 15.02 -11.07
C HIS A 183 -5.54 15.30 -12.20
N GLN A 184 -4.87 14.27 -12.69
CA GLN A 184 -3.98 14.34 -13.87
C GLN A 184 -4.73 14.40 -15.23
N GLY A 185 -6.06 14.45 -15.23
CA GLY A 185 -6.88 14.49 -16.45
C GLY A 185 -7.02 13.16 -17.19
N ARG A 186 -6.77 12.03 -16.51
CA ARG A 186 -6.88 10.68 -17.09
C ARG A 186 -8.30 10.13 -16.95
N GLU A 187 -8.68 9.25 -17.85
CA GLU A 187 -9.95 8.52 -17.89
C GLU A 187 -9.79 7.15 -17.24
N ILE A 188 -10.66 6.84 -16.26
CA ILE A 188 -10.59 5.59 -15.49
C ILE A 188 -11.64 4.61 -15.99
N TYR A 189 -11.18 3.41 -16.33
CA TYR A 189 -11.98 2.24 -16.71
C TYR A 189 -11.81 1.17 -15.63
N ALA A 190 -12.81 0.96 -14.79
CA ALA A 190 -12.74 0.02 -13.67
C ALA A 190 -13.27 -1.37 -14.07
N PHE A 191 -12.54 -2.41 -13.66
CA PHE A 191 -12.87 -3.80 -13.90
C PHE A 191 -12.86 -4.56 -12.58
N THR A 192 -14.02 -5.15 -12.24
CA THR A 192 -14.23 -5.89 -11.00
C THR A 192 -14.58 -7.34 -11.29
N ARG A 193 -14.72 -8.16 -10.25
CA ARG A 193 -15.25 -9.51 -10.44
C ARG A 193 -16.62 -9.47 -11.10
N PRO A 194 -16.95 -10.45 -11.99
CA PRO A 194 -18.30 -10.57 -12.49
C PRO A 194 -19.33 -10.63 -11.37
N GLY A 195 -20.39 -9.82 -11.50
CA GLY A 195 -21.46 -9.73 -10.49
C GLY A 195 -21.19 -8.79 -9.30
N ASP A 196 -19.99 -8.22 -9.16
CA ASP A 196 -19.65 -7.28 -8.09
C ASP A 196 -20.13 -5.85 -8.44
N THR A 197 -21.44 -5.68 -8.42
CA THR A 197 -22.10 -4.39 -8.74
C THR A 197 -21.74 -3.31 -7.73
N ALA A 198 -21.56 -3.66 -6.46
CA ALA A 198 -21.19 -2.71 -5.41
C ALA A 198 -19.83 -2.05 -5.68
N ALA A 199 -18.81 -2.82 -6.04
CA ALA A 199 -17.50 -2.29 -6.41
C ALA A 199 -17.57 -1.46 -7.72
N GLN A 200 -18.42 -1.84 -8.69
CA GLN A 200 -18.62 -1.07 -9.91
C GLN A 200 -19.28 0.27 -9.63
N ASP A 201 -20.30 0.31 -8.75
CA ASP A 201 -20.97 1.54 -8.36
C ASP A 201 -20.03 2.45 -7.57
N PHE A 202 -19.23 1.88 -6.68
CA PHE A 202 -18.20 2.63 -5.99
C PHE A 202 -17.16 3.23 -6.97
N ALA A 203 -16.74 2.48 -7.97
CA ALA A 203 -15.84 3.00 -9.01
C ALA A 203 -16.45 4.19 -9.77
N ARG A 204 -17.76 4.11 -10.12
CA ARG A 204 -18.47 5.23 -10.77
C ARG A 204 -18.55 6.45 -9.85
N GLN A 205 -18.82 6.27 -8.56
CA GLN A 205 -18.81 7.35 -7.56
C GLN A 205 -17.43 8.02 -7.47
N MET A 206 -16.35 7.24 -7.57
CA MET A 206 -14.97 7.75 -7.64
C MET A 206 -14.64 8.37 -9.00
N GLY A 207 -15.59 8.37 -9.96
CA GLY A 207 -15.49 9.04 -11.25
C GLY A 207 -14.88 8.21 -12.36
N ALA A 208 -14.97 6.89 -12.29
CA ALA A 208 -14.67 6.04 -13.43
C ALA A 208 -15.67 6.32 -14.56
N VAL A 209 -15.15 6.52 -15.78
CA VAL A 209 -15.99 6.73 -16.99
C VAL A 209 -16.63 5.44 -17.47
N HIS A 210 -16.07 4.31 -17.04
CA HIS A 210 -16.62 2.98 -17.26
C HIS A 210 -16.36 2.09 -16.03
N ALA A 211 -17.32 1.26 -15.65
CA ALA A 211 -17.14 0.21 -14.66
C ALA A 211 -17.92 -1.04 -15.09
N GLY A 212 -17.24 -2.17 -15.14
CA GLY A 212 -17.79 -3.44 -15.60
C GLY A 212 -17.03 -4.67 -15.11
N PRO A 213 -17.45 -5.87 -15.50
CA PRO A 213 -16.79 -7.11 -15.13
C PRO A 213 -15.45 -7.27 -15.86
N SER A 214 -14.46 -7.89 -15.19
CA SER A 214 -13.10 -8.05 -15.70
C SER A 214 -12.96 -9.00 -16.89
N ASP A 215 -13.94 -9.87 -17.12
CA ASP A 215 -14.00 -10.78 -18.24
C ASP A 215 -14.60 -10.16 -19.52
N ALA A 216 -15.19 -8.97 -19.43
CA ALA A 216 -15.67 -8.22 -20.58
C ALA A 216 -14.56 -7.31 -21.16
N PRO A 217 -14.51 -7.15 -22.50
CA PRO A 217 -13.57 -6.22 -23.12
C PRO A 217 -13.91 -4.76 -22.74
N PRO A 218 -12.90 -3.87 -22.64
CA PRO A 218 -13.15 -2.45 -22.47
C PRO A 218 -13.87 -1.87 -23.71
N PRO A 219 -14.66 -0.80 -23.54
CA PRO A 219 -15.34 -0.15 -24.67
C PRO A 219 -14.40 0.51 -25.66
N VAL A 220 -13.17 0.80 -25.22
CA VAL A 220 -12.09 1.41 -26.01
C VAL A 220 -10.76 0.77 -25.62
N PRO A 221 -9.74 0.73 -26.53
CA PRO A 221 -8.41 0.28 -26.17
C PRO A 221 -7.80 1.16 -25.09
N LEU A 222 -7.21 0.54 -24.07
CA LEU A 222 -6.58 1.22 -22.93
C LEU A 222 -5.12 1.58 -23.26
N ASP A 223 -4.60 2.66 -22.70
CA ASP A 223 -3.18 3.00 -22.78
C ASP A 223 -2.35 2.17 -21.81
N ALA A 224 -2.89 1.93 -20.61
CA ALA A 224 -2.32 1.03 -19.62
C ALA A 224 -3.41 0.37 -18.77
N ALA A 225 -3.05 -0.77 -18.17
CA ALA A 225 -3.88 -1.51 -17.22
C ALA A 225 -3.09 -1.73 -15.93
N LEU A 226 -3.67 -1.33 -14.79
CA LEU A 226 -3.12 -1.50 -13.45
C LEU A 226 -3.88 -2.63 -12.76
N ILE A 227 -3.16 -3.66 -12.32
CA ILE A 227 -3.78 -4.85 -11.68
C ILE A 227 -3.47 -4.79 -10.19
N PHE A 228 -4.52 -4.58 -9.37
CA PHE A 228 -4.45 -4.60 -7.91
C PHE A 228 -5.07 -5.85 -7.29
N ALA A 229 -5.84 -6.60 -8.07
CA ALA A 229 -6.38 -7.88 -7.62
C ALA A 229 -5.30 -8.98 -7.71
N PRO A 230 -5.22 -9.90 -6.72
CA PRO A 230 -4.19 -10.95 -6.66
C PRO A 230 -4.53 -12.15 -7.56
N ALA A 231 -4.85 -11.91 -8.84
CA ALA A 231 -5.36 -12.90 -9.77
C ALA A 231 -4.56 -12.87 -11.08
N GLY A 232 -3.71 -13.85 -11.29
CA GLY A 232 -2.81 -13.93 -12.45
C GLY A 232 -3.52 -14.02 -13.80
N GLU A 233 -4.73 -14.58 -13.85
CA GLU A 233 -5.57 -14.63 -15.05
C GLU A 233 -5.96 -13.24 -15.58
N LEU A 234 -5.90 -12.19 -14.75
CA LEU A 234 -6.16 -10.83 -15.20
C LEU A 234 -5.04 -10.27 -16.08
N VAL A 235 -3.81 -10.80 -15.99
CA VAL A 235 -2.68 -10.31 -16.79
C VAL A 235 -2.92 -10.53 -18.29
N PRO A 236 -3.22 -11.72 -18.79
CA PRO A 236 -3.55 -11.90 -20.22
C PRO A 236 -4.84 -11.20 -20.63
N GLN A 237 -5.82 -11.04 -19.74
CA GLN A 237 -7.03 -10.26 -20.03
C GLN A 237 -6.70 -8.79 -20.25
N ALA A 238 -5.95 -8.17 -19.32
CA ALA A 238 -5.48 -6.79 -19.41
C ALA A 238 -4.57 -6.57 -20.63
N LEU A 239 -3.71 -7.55 -20.96
CA LEU A 239 -2.83 -7.46 -22.12
C LEU A 239 -3.62 -7.38 -23.46
N ARG A 240 -4.77 -8.03 -23.53
CA ARG A 240 -5.69 -7.92 -24.69
C ARG A 240 -6.43 -6.59 -24.73
N ALA A 241 -6.62 -5.97 -23.58
CA ALA A 241 -7.34 -4.71 -23.43
C ALA A 241 -6.49 -3.47 -23.77
N VAL A 242 -5.16 -3.58 -23.64
CA VAL A 242 -4.26 -2.46 -23.93
C VAL A 242 -3.94 -2.36 -25.41
N ARG A 243 -3.80 -1.12 -25.90
CA ARG A 243 -3.38 -0.83 -27.27
C ARG A 243 -1.95 -1.31 -27.56
N LYS A 244 -1.52 -1.23 -28.81
CA LYS A 244 -0.11 -1.39 -29.21
C LYS A 244 0.77 -0.44 -28.40
N GLY A 245 1.91 -0.92 -27.91
CA GLY A 245 2.81 -0.16 -27.04
C GLY A 245 2.26 0.07 -25.62
N GLY A 246 1.07 -0.45 -25.30
CA GLY A 246 0.43 -0.32 -23.99
C GLY A 246 1.13 -1.13 -22.89
N ARG A 247 0.79 -0.85 -21.64
CA ARG A 247 1.44 -1.45 -20.48
C ARG A 247 0.42 -2.14 -19.58
N VAL A 248 0.77 -3.31 -19.08
CA VAL A 248 0.09 -3.98 -17.97
C VAL A 248 1.03 -3.92 -16.76
N VAL A 249 0.60 -3.32 -15.68
CA VAL A 249 1.41 -3.11 -14.47
C VAL A 249 0.76 -3.84 -13.30
N CYS A 250 1.43 -4.85 -12.77
CA CYS A 250 0.97 -5.65 -11.63
C CYS A 250 1.42 -4.98 -10.33
N GLY A 251 0.47 -4.36 -9.61
CA GLY A 251 0.69 -3.72 -8.30
C GLY A 251 0.21 -4.57 -7.11
N GLY A 252 -0.43 -5.72 -7.36
CA GLY A 252 -0.84 -6.65 -6.31
C GLY A 252 0.32 -7.53 -5.83
N ILE A 253 0.36 -7.79 -4.52
CA ILE A 253 1.28 -8.76 -3.92
C ILE A 253 0.62 -10.15 -3.87
N HIS A 254 1.41 -11.22 -3.89
CA HIS A 254 0.94 -12.62 -3.84
C HIS A 254 -0.11 -12.95 -4.90
N MET A 255 0.15 -12.51 -6.13
CA MET A 255 -0.67 -12.85 -7.28
C MET A 255 -0.55 -14.36 -7.58
N SER A 256 -1.66 -15.01 -7.95
CA SER A 256 -1.62 -16.38 -8.46
C SER A 256 -0.81 -16.45 -9.76
N ASP A 257 -0.41 -17.66 -10.17
CA ASP A 257 0.35 -17.86 -11.40
C ASP A 257 -0.32 -17.23 -12.61
N ILE A 258 0.48 -16.62 -13.47
CA ILE A 258 0.01 -16.08 -14.75
C ILE A 258 -0.15 -17.25 -15.72
N PRO A 259 -1.36 -17.54 -16.22
CA PRO A 259 -1.55 -18.63 -17.15
C PRO A 259 -0.82 -18.37 -18.49
N ALA A 260 -0.44 -19.43 -19.17
CA ALA A 260 0.14 -19.33 -20.50
C ALA A 260 -0.82 -18.60 -21.45
N PHE A 261 -0.26 -17.73 -22.29
CA PHE A 261 -1.02 -16.99 -23.28
C PHE A 261 -0.26 -16.89 -24.61
N PRO A 262 -0.96 -16.73 -25.77
CA PRO A 262 -0.32 -16.62 -27.07
C PRO A 262 0.56 -15.39 -27.19
N TYR A 263 1.78 -15.53 -27.71
CA TYR A 263 2.72 -14.44 -27.92
C TYR A 263 2.15 -13.25 -28.70
N ARG A 264 1.20 -13.49 -29.64
CA ARG A 264 0.52 -12.41 -30.39
C ARG A 264 -0.18 -11.36 -29.50
N TRP A 265 -0.49 -11.68 -28.24
CA TRP A 265 -1.07 -10.72 -27.29
C TRP A 265 -0.02 -9.79 -26.70
N LEU A 266 1.23 -10.23 -26.58
CA LEU A 266 2.37 -9.41 -26.14
C LEU A 266 3.01 -8.67 -27.32
N TRP A 267 2.93 -9.25 -28.52
CA TRP A 267 3.45 -8.65 -29.75
C TRP A 267 3.01 -7.18 -29.89
N GLU A 268 3.70 -6.39 -30.69
CA GLU A 268 3.45 -4.97 -30.93
C GLU A 268 3.84 -4.08 -29.73
N GLU A 269 4.99 -4.39 -29.12
CA GLU A 269 5.64 -3.63 -28.05
C GLU A 269 4.83 -3.46 -26.75
N ARG A 270 3.84 -4.31 -26.52
CA ARG A 270 3.14 -4.34 -25.22
C ARG A 270 4.09 -4.79 -24.12
N LYS A 271 3.90 -4.28 -22.91
CA LYS A 271 4.78 -4.55 -21.76
C LYS A 271 3.97 -5.12 -20.60
N ILE A 272 4.56 -6.10 -19.92
CA ILE A 272 4.09 -6.58 -18.61
C ILE A 272 5.17 -6.17 -17.60
N LEU A 273 4.78 -5.45 -16.57
CA LEU A 273 5.65 -4.92 -15.53
C LEU A 273 5.11 -5.33 -14.16
N SER A 274 6.00 -5.51 -13.18
CA SER A 274 5.63 -5.71 -11.79
C SER A 274 6.14 -4.56 -10.93
N VAL A 275 5.44 -4.31 -9.82
CA VAL A 275 5.84 -3.32 -8.82
C VAL A 275 6.23 -4.06 -7.55
N ALA A 276 7.39 -3.73 -7.01
CA ALA A 276 7.83 -4.20 -5.71
C ALA A 276 7.94 -3.00 -4.76
N ASN A 277 7.03 -2.92 -3.78
CA ASN A 277 7.10 -1.92 -2.72
C ASN A 277 7.12 -0.46 -3.25
N LEU A 278 7.87 0.44 -2.60
CA LEU A 278 7.99 1.88 -2.90
C LEU A 278 9.41 2.36 -2.63
N THR A 279 9.82 3.46 -3.26
CA THR A 279 11.03 4.20 -2.88
C THR A 279 10.67 5.38 -1.97
N ARG A 280 11.64 5.95 -1.25
CA ARG A 280 11.46 7.18 -0.47
C ARG A 280 10.97 8.33 -1.36
N GLN A 281 11.48 8.40 -2.58
CA GLN A 281 11.03 9.39 -3.55
C GLN A 281 9.55 9.23 -3.89
N ASP A 282 9.06 7.99 -4.09
CA ASP A 282 7.63 7.73 -4.32
C ASP A 282 6.79 8.25 -3.15
N ALA A 283 7.26 8.06 -1.90
CA ALA A 283 6.56 8.55 -0.72
C ALA A 283 6.51 10.09 -0.68
N HIS A 284 7.64 10.76 -0.89
CA HIS A 284 7.67 12.23 -0.90
C HIS A 284 6.79 12.82 -1.99
N GLU A 285 6.84 12.28 -3.22
CA GLU A 285 6.02 12.75 -4.34
C GLU A 285 4.54 12.54 -4.07
N PHE A 286 4.15 11.34 -3.64
CA PHE A 286 2.74 11.02 -3.45
C PHE A 286 2.12 11.77 -2.26
N LEU A 287 2.82 11.84 -1.12
CA LEU A 287 2.29 12.50 0.07
C LEU A 287 2.17 14.02 -0.11
N ALA A 288 2.98 14.63 -1.00
CA ALA A 288 2.79 16.01 -1.42
C ALA A 288 1.59 16.16 -2.38
N LEU A 289 1.45 15.25 -3.33
CA LEU A 289 0.41 15.30 -4.36
C LEU A 289 -1.00 14.96 -3.83
N ALA A 290 -1.12 14.04 -2.89
CA ALA A 290 -2.41 13.52 -2.43
C ALA A 290 -3.36 14.61 -1.88
N PRO A 291 -2.91 15.58 -1.04
CA PRO A 291 -3.75 16.71 -0.63
C PRO A 291 -4.10 17.64 -1.80
N GLU A 292 -3.18 17.89 -2.72
CA GLU A 292 -3.42 18.73 -3.92
C GLU A 292 -4.47 18.12 -4.85
N ALA A 293 -4.43 16.79 -5.00
CA ALA A 293 -5.41 16.03 -5.77
C ALA A 293 -6.76 15.84 -5.03
N GLY A 294 -6.87 16.32 -3.79
CA GLY A 294 -8.07 16.17 -2.98
C GLY A 294 -8.40 14.71 -2.64
N VAL A 295 -7.37 13.86 -2.48
CA VAL A 295 -7.57 12.44 -2.21
C VAL A 295 -8.29 12.24 -0.89
N THR A 296 -9.39 11.50 -0.93
CA THR A 296 -10.16 11.07 0.24
C THR A 296 -10.12 9.56 0.38
N THR A 297 -10.08 9.07 1.62
CA THR A 297 -10.11 7.64 1.94
C THR A 297 -11.36 7.30 2.72
N HIS A 298 -11.90 6.11 2.50
CA HIS A 298 -12.98 5.56 3.31
C HIS A 298 -12.38 4.62 4.35
N VAL A 299 -12.62 4.90 5.65
CA VAL A 299 -12.01 4.13 6.74
C VAL A 299 -13.03 3.65 7.76
N THR A 300 -12.85 2.43 8.25
CA THR A 300 -13.55 1.89 9.42
C THR A 300 -12.55 1.82 10.57
N ARG A 301 -12.86 2.49 11.69
CA ARG A 301 -11.98 2.56 12.86
C ARG A 301 -12.24 1.42 13.82
N TYR A 302 -11.17 0.87 14.35
CA TYR A 302 -11.16 -0.14 15.40
C TYR A 302 -10.23 0.33 16.54
N ARG A 303 -10.51 -0.08 17.76
CA ARG A 303 -9.56 0.09 18.86
C ARG A 303 -8.35 -0.83 18.63
N LEU A 304 -7.20 -0.50 19.17
CA LEU A 304 -6.01 -1.36 19.09
C LEU A 304 -6.32 -2.79 19.56
N ALA A 305 -7.05 -2.96 20.65
CA ALA A 305 -7.45 -4.25 21.19
C ALA A 305 -8.32 -5.09 20.24
N ASP A 306 -8.98 -4.46 19.28
CA ASP A 306 -9.87 -5.10 18.31
C ASP A 306 -9.13 -5.49 17.00
N ALA A 307 -7.79 -5.50 17.00
CA ALA A 307 -6.97 -5.79 15.82
C ALA A 307 -7.32 -7.13 15.14
N ASN A 308 -7.61 -8.18 15.92
CA ASN A 308 -8.05 -9.47 15.37
C ASN A 308 -9.40 -9.36 14.65
N ILE A 309 -10.33 -8.56 15.16
CA ILE A 309 -11.63 -8.30 14.50
C ILE A 309 -11.40 -7.58 13.17
N ALA A 310 -10.54 -6.56 13.15
CA ALA A 310 -10.20 -5.83 11.93
C ALA A 310 -9.57 -6.73 10.85
N LEU A 311 -8.66 -7.63 11.25
CA LEU A 311 -8.06 -8.64 10.36
C LEU A 311 -9.12 -9.62 9.81
N ASP A 312 -10.04 -10.08 10.65
CA ASP A 312 -11.12 -11.00 10.26
C ASP A 312 -12.12 -10.32 9.31
N ASP A 313 -12.45 -9.03 9.55
CA ASP A 313 -13.32 -8.25 8.67
C ASP A 313 -12.67 -8.03 7.30
N LEU A 314 -11.36 -7.75 7.28
CA LEU A 314 -10.59 -7.64 6.04
C LEU A 314 -10.54 -8.98 5.27
N ARG A 315 -10.27 -10.10 5.99
CA ARG A 315 -10.22 -11.45 5.39
C ARG A 315 -11.55 -11.84 4.77
N ALA A 316 -12.64 -11.53 5.45
CA ALA A 316 -13.99 -11.85 4.98
C ALA A 316 -14.55 -10.86 3.95
N GLY A 317 -13.82 -9.79 3.62
CA GLY A 317 -14.27 -8.77 2.66
C GLY A 317 -15.48 -7.96 3.16
N ARG A 318 -15.64 -7.79 4.47
CA ARG A 318 -16.75 -7.01 5.07
C ARG A 318 -16.50 -5.51 5.11
N LEU A 319 -15.34 -5.06 4.64
CA LEU A 319 -14.95 -3.66 4.68
C LEU A 319 -15.27 -2.92 3.38
N SER A 320 -15.80 -1.71 3.51
CA SER A 320 -15.81 -0.71 2.45
C SER A 320 -14.68 0.30 2.72
N GLY A 321 -13.62 0.28 1.90
CA GLY A 321 -12.44 1.09 2.12
C GLY A 321 -11.35 0.35 2.92
N ALA A 322 -10.79 0.99 3.95
CA ALA A 322 -9.70 0.46 4.76
C ALA A 322 -10.08 0.32 6.25
N ALA A 323 -9.57 -0.70 6.92
CA ALA A 323 -9.61 -0.80 8.38
C ALA A 323 -8.44 -0.01 8.98
N VAL A 324 -8.66 0.67 10.10
CA VAL A 324 -7.63 1.47 10.78
C VAL A 324 -7.74 1.27 12.29
N LEU A 325 -6.65 0.86 12.92
CA LEU A 325 -6.53 0.77 14.37
C LEU A 325 -6.20 2.14 14.95
N VAL A 326 -6.86 2.49 16.04
CA VAL A 326 -6.61 3.71 16.83
C VAL A 326 -6.26 3.25 18.23
N PRO A 327 -4.98 3.44 18.67
CA PRO A 327 -4.51 3.09 20.01
C PRO A 327 -5.16 3.86 21.14
#